data_12af8e5d206b3324f56e639550a4b5bc
#
_entry.id   12af8e5d206b3324f56e639550a4b5bc
#
_cell.length_a   1.000
_cell.length_b   1.000
_cell.length_c   1.000
_cell.angle_alpha   90.00
_cell.angle_beta   90.00
_cell.angle_gamma   90.00
#
_symmetry.space_group_name_H-M   'P 1'
#
loop_
_entity.id
_entity.type
_entity.pdbx_description
1 polymer ?
#
loop_
_entity_poly.entity_id
_entity_poly.type
_entity_poly.pdbx_seq_one_letter_code
_entity_poly.pdbx_strand_id
1 'polypeptide(L)'
;MADEMLKNAQPQELESQIGEEDGLKEQLLRMCRQNKLAAFSAVLILVVILMAIFAPVLAPYGEAEQDLISRLQGPSAAHWFGTDELGRDVFSRILYGSRLSLTIGILPSIISLVVGIFFGLLAGYFGGWVDYVIMRLADIMLSIPSLLLAMVVMYTLGQSTVNLFIALSLTSWASVARVVRSQTLSLKESEYVEAARSIGVSNGKIMLKHILPNCIPSLIVLFTLNVPSAILSESSLSFLGIGAQPPAASWGLMVNQSKQFLFTQPWLALEPCIAIMIVVLAFNFLGDGLRDVLDPYMKNQ
;
A
#
# COMPACT_ATOMS: atom_id res chain seq x y z
N MET A 1 -3.13 28.52 -46.50
CA MET A 1 -1.98 28.07 -45.68
C MET A 1 -2.36 26.98 -44.69
N ALA A 2 -3.45 27.07 -43.89
CA ALA A 2 -3.85 25.99 -42.98
C ALA A 2 -4.39 24.74 -43.71
N ASP A 3 -5.13 24.88 -44.83
CA ASP A 3 -5.68 23.79 -45.63
C ASP A 3 -4.65 23.01 -46.48
N GLU A 4 -3.49 23.60 -46.76
CA GLU A 4 -2.40 22.92 -47.44
C GLU A 4 -1.51 22.09 -46.50
N MET A 5 -1.43 22.45 -45.22
CA MET A 5 -0.72 21.65 -44.21
C MET A 5 -1.45 20.35 -43.85
N LEU A 6 -2.79 20.35 -43.91
CA LEU A 6 -3.60 19.16 -43.63
C LEU A 6 -3.61 18.13 -44.78
N LYS A 7 -3.26 18.52 -46.00
CA LYS A 7 -3.20 17.63 -47.18
C LYS A 7 -1.89 16.87 -47.36
N ASN A 8 -0.83 17.27 -46.66
CA ASN A 8 0.50 16.66 -46.78
C ASN A 8 0.94 15.81 -45.58
N ALA A 9 0.10 15.68 -44.54
CA ALA A 9 0.35 14.76 -43.45
C ALA A 9 0.15 13.31 -44.00
N GLN A 10 1.23 12.56 -44.11
CA GLN A 10 1.15 11.15 -44.54
C GLN A 10 0.39 10.38 -43.45
N PRO A 11 -0.49 9.41 -43.83
CA PRO A 11 -1.22 8.57 -42.88
C PRO A 11 -0.33 7.89 -41.86
N GLN A 12 0.92 7.62 -42.18
CA GLN A 12 1.93 7.03 -41.30
C GLN A 12 2.39 7.96 -40.14
N GLU A 13 2.34 9.28 -40.32
CA GLU A 13 2.65 10.25 -39.24
C GLU A 13 1.48 10.43 -38.28
N LEU A 14 0.25 10.26 -38.77
CA LEU A 14 -0.95 10.24 -37.92
C LEU A 14 -1.08 8.93 -37.13
N GLU A 15 -0.70 7.78 -37.69
CA GLU A 15 -0.67 6.49 -37.01
C GLU A 15 0.47 6.41 -35.98
N SER A 16 1.59 7.12 -36.17
CA SER A 16 2.68 7.19 -35.20
C SER A 16 2.36 8.12 -34.02
N GLN A 17 1.35 8.99 -34.13
CA GLN A 17 0.86 9.86 -33.03
C GLN A 17 -0.28 9.23 -32.25
N ILE A 18 -0.95 8.19 -32.79
CA ILE A 18 -1.80 7.28 -32.00
C ILE A 18 -0.84 6.27 -31.37
N GLY A 19 -0.09 6.75 -30.36
CA GLY A 19 0.84 5.90 -29.63
C GLY A 19 0.10 4.66 -29.16
N GLU A 20 0.57 3.47 -29.58
CA GLU A 20 0.22 2.21 -28.93
C GLU A 20 0.27 2.47 -27.41
N GLU A 21 -0.87 2.30 -26.75
CA GLU A 21 -0.87 2.30 -25.29
C GLU A 21 0.08 1.18 -24.85
N ASP A 22 1.28 1.56 -24.47
CA ASP A 22 2.30 0.64 -23.95
C ASP A 22 1.61 -0.26 -22.94
N GLY A 23 1.54 -1.54 -23.21
CA GLY A 23 0.92 -2.49 -22.29
C GLY A 23 1.59 -2.42 -20.92
N LEU A 24 0.87 -2.75 -19.86
CA LEU A 24 1.41 -2.74 -18.47
C LEU A 24 2.81 -3.39 -18.36
N LYS A 25 3.10 -4.41 -19.18
CA LYS A 25 4.42 -5.07 -19.25
C LYS A 25 5.52 -4.13 -19.76
N GLU A 26 5.23 -3.35 -20.80
CA GLU A 26 6.20 -2.42 -21.37
C GLU A 26 6.44 -1.22 -20.45
N GLN A 27 5.39 -0.75 -19.78
CA GLN A 27 5.50 0.29 -18.76
C GLN A 27 6.37 -0.19 -17.57
N LEU A 28 6.20 -1.42 -17.10
CA LEU A 28 7.04 -2.03 -16.04
C LEU A 28 8.50 -2.21 -16.50
N LEU A 29 8.72 -2.66 -17.76
CA LEU A 29 10.08 -2.77 -18.32
C LEU A 29 10.75 -1.40 -18.47
N ARG A 30 9.98 -0.38 -18.85
CA ARG A 30 10.45 1.01 -18.92
C ARG A 30 10.84 1.52 -17.54
N MET A 31 10.01 1.28 -16.50
CA MET A 31 10.33 1.59 -15.11
C MET A 31 11.67 0.96 -14.68
N CYS A 32 11.85 -0.33 -14.96
CA CYS A 32 13.09 -1.03 -14.60
C CYS A 32 14.33 -0.46 -15.31
N ARG A 33 14.18 0.09 -16.51
CA ARG A 33 15.30 0.71 -17.25
C ARG A 33 15.57 2.15 -16.84
N GLN A 34 14.53 2.93 -16.54
CA GLN A 34 14.63 4.36 -16.25
C GLN A 34 14.92 4.62 -14.77
N ASN A 35 14.31 3.85 -13.86
CA ASN A 35 14.48 4.03 -12.41
C ASN A 35 15.04 2.77 -11.76
N LYS A 36 16.40 2.71 -11.68
CA LYS A 36 17.11 1.58 -11.07
C LYS A 36 16.75 1.36 -9.61
N LEU A 37 16.40 2.43 -8.87
CA LEU A 37 16.02 2.35 -7.47
C LEU A 37 14.65 1.69 -7.31
N ALA A 38 13.69 2.03 -8.17
CA ALA A 38 12.38 1.38 -8.19
C ALA A 38 12.49 -0.11 -8.58
N ALA A 39 13.34 -0.45 -9.56
CA ALA A 39 13.60 -1.83 -9.95
C ALA A 39 14.22 -2.64 -8.79
N PHE A 40 15.23 -2.08 -8.11
CA PHE A 40 15.82 -2.70 -6.92
C PHE A 40 14.78 -2.91 -5.81
N SER A 41 13.94 -1.91 -5.58
CA SER A 41 12.88 -1.96 -4.57
C SER A 41 11.82 -3.02 -4.89
N ALA A 42 11.44 -3.18 -6.17
CA ALA A 42 10.53 -4.24 -6.60
C ALA A 42 11.12 -5.65 -6.31
N VAL A 43 12.40 -5.85 -6.61
CA VAL A 43 13.11 -7.11 -6.30
C VAL A 43 13.17 -7.32 -4.78
N LEU A 44 13.49 -6.27 -4.01
CA LEU A 44 13.56 -6.36 -2.55
C LEU A 44 12.20 -6.73 -1.92
N ILE A 45 11.12 -6.10 -2.38
CA ILE A 45 9.75 -6.44 -1.93
C ILE A 45 9.44 -7.91 -2.28
N LEU A 46 9.77 -8.36 -3.50
CA LEU A 46 9.58 -9.74 -3.90
C LEU A 46 10.34 -10.70 -2.98
N VAL A 47 11.61 -10.39 -2.67
CA VAL A 47 12.42 -11.19 -1.73
C VAL A 47 11.76 -11.26 -0.35
N VAL A 48 11.30 -10.13 0.19
CA VAL A 48 10.63 -10.11 1.51
C VAL A 48 9.31 -10.90 1.48
N ILE A 49 8.54 -10.82 0.39
CA ILE A 49 7.32 -11.62 0.22
C ILE A 49 7.67 -13.13 0.18
N LEU A 50 8.70 -13.50 -0.57
CA LEU A 50 9.15 -14.90 -0.61
C LEU A 50 9.64 -15.37 0.78
N MET A 51 10.42 -14.53 1.49
CA MET A 51 10.83 -14.82 2.88
C MET A 51 9.61 -15.02 3.79
N ALA A 52 8.57 -14.20 3.65
CA ALA A 52 7.33 -14.34 4.41
C ALA A 52 6.61 -15.66 4.09
N ILE A 53 6.50 -16.04 2.81
CA ILE A 53 5.86 -17.29 2.39
C ILE A 53 6.64 -18.50 2.89
N PHE A 54 7.96 -18.50 2.70
CA PHE A 54 8.84 -19.59 3.06
C PHE A 54 9.38 -19.52 4.50
N ALA A 55 8.86 -18.61 5.35
CA ALA A 55 9.28 -18.46 6.74
C ALA A 55 9.35 -19.81 7.50
N PRO A 56 8.35 -20.74 7.38
CA PRO A 56 8.40 -22.03 8.09
C PRO A 56 9.56 -22.95 7.66
N VAL A 57 10.16 -22.71 6.50
CA VAL A 57 11.28 -23.50 5.96
C VAL A 57 12.62 -22.77 6.20
N LEU A 58 12.60 -21.44 6.17
CA LEU A 58 13.79 -20.61 6.33
C LEU A 58 14.15 -20.36 7.80
N ALA A 59 13.15 -20.35 8.69
CA ALA A 59 13.36 -20.12 10.12
C ALA A 59 13.97 -21.36 10.78
N PRO A 60 15.10 -21.19 11.50
CA PRO A 60 15.71 -22.30 12.24
C PRO A 60 14.86 -22.82 13.40
N TYR A 61 14.02 -21.93 13.97
CA TYR A 61 13.18 -22.21 15.15
C TYR A 61 11.71 -21.84 14.89
N GLY A 62 10.79 -22.41 15.67
CA GLY A 62 9.38 -22.08 15.60
C GLY A 62 9.08 -20.64 16.09
N GLU A 63 8.01 -20.01 15.58
CA GLU A 63 7.61 -18.65 15.93
C GLU A 63 7.45 -18.41 17.44
N ALA A 64 6.87 -19.40 18.14
CA ALA A 64 6.56 -19.34 19.57
C ALA A 64 7.43 -20.27 20.41
N GLU A 65 8.43 -20.90 19.81
CA GLU A 65 9.35 -21.80 20.50
C GLU A 65 10.18 -21.03 21.54
N GLN A 66 10.12 -21.45 22.80
CA GLN A 66 10.73 -20.78 23.93
C GLN A 66 11.81 -21.64 24.58
N ASP A 67 12.95 -21.04 24.85
CA ASP A 67 13.99 -21.61 25.68
C ASP A 67 14.38 -20.62 26.81
N LEU A 68 13.77 -20.81 27.96
CA LEU A 68 13.98 -19.90 29.09
C LEU A 68 15.43 -19.92 29.64
N ILE A 69 16.24 -20.93 29.27
CA ILE A 69 17.65 -21.01 29.65
C ILE A 69 18.46 -20.04 28.78
N SER A 70 18.06 -19.87 27.53
CA SER A 70 18.72 -19.02 26.54
C SER A 70 18.14 -17.61 26.44
N ARG A 71 17.54 -17.09 27.51
CA ARG A 71 16.90 -15.75 27.51
C ARG A 71 17.93 -14.62 27.35
N LEU A 72 17.56 -13.61 26.52
CA LEU A 72 18.33 -12.36 26.35
C LEU A 72 19.79 -12.61 25.98
N GLN A 73 20.08 -13.65 25.24
CA GLN A 73 21.40 -13.91 24.69
C GLN A 73 21.66 -13.03 23.47
N GLY A 74 22.90 -12.53 23.37
CA GLY A 74 23.34 -11.80 22.19
C GLY A 74 23.46 -12.68 20.95
N PRO A 75 23.71 -12.09 19.77
CA PRO A 75 23.92 -12.82 18.52
C PRO A 75 25.00 -13.93 18.66
N SER A 76 24.68 -15.12 18.16
CA SER A 76 25.53 -16.29 18.23
C SER A 76 25.35 -17.19 17.00
N ALA A 77 26.16 -18.23 16.84
CA ALA A 77 26.02 -19.21 15.76
C ALA A 77 24.69 -19.99 15.84
N ALA A 78 24.15 -20.19 17.04
CA ALA A 78 22.84 -20.83 17.24
C ALA A 78 21.69 -19.84 17.02
N HIS A 79 21.84 -18.58 17.45
CA HIS A 79 20.84 -17.54 17.36
C HIS A 79 21.44 -16.31 16.67
N TRP A 80 21.27 -16.17 15.36
CA TRP A 80 21.94 -15.16 14.54
C TRP A 80 21.68 -13.72 15.01
N PHE A 81 20.49 -13.45 15.47
CA PHE A 81 20.06 -12.15 16.01
C PHE A 81 19.81 -12.21 17.53
N GLY A 82 20.33 -13.26 18.20
CA GLY A 82 20.11 -13.49 19.61
C GLY A 82 18.71 -13.95 19.95
N THR A 83 18.37 -13.87 21.23
CA THR A 83 17.09 -14.33 21.80
C THR A 83 16.40 -13.22 22.60
N ASP A 84 15.07 -13.28 22.61
CA ASP A 84 14.23 -12.33 23.32
C ASP A 84 14.06 -12.66 24.83
N GLU A 85 13.14 -11.94 25.50
CA GLU A 85 12.85 -12.14 26.94
C GLU A 85 12.29 -13.52 27.31
N LEU A 86 11.77 -14.26 26.35
CA LEU A 86 11.26 -15.61 26.51
C LEU A 86 12.20 -16.67 25.93
N GLY A 87 13.42 -16.28 25.49
CA GLY A 87 14.37 -17.15 24.85
C GLY A 87 13.98 -17.56 23.42
N ARG A 88 13.06 -16.84 22.77
CA ARG A 88 12.67 -17.10 21.38
C ARG A 88 13.71 -16.51 20.44
N ASP A 89 13.99 -17.23 19.34
CA ASP A 89 14.95 -16.77 18.33
C ASP A 89 14.44 -15.54 17.56
N VAL A 90 15.19 -14.43 17.63
CA VAL A 90 14.77 -13.15 17.05
C VAL A 90 14.77 -13.21 15.53
N PHE A 91 15.74 -13.87 14.89
CA PHE A 91 15.80 -14.03 13.43
C PHE A 91 14.56 -14.77 12.90
N SER A 92 14.23 -15.92 13.52
CA SER A 92 13.02 -16.68 13.18
C SER A 92 11.77 -15.82 13.34
N ARG A 93 11.66 -15.06 14.42
CA ARG A 93 10.51 -14.16 14.66
C ARG A 93 10.44 -13.02 13.65
N ILE A 94 11.54 -12.50 13.14
CA ILE A 94 11.53 -11.51 12.05
C ILE A 94 10.99 -12.12 10.76
N LEU A 95 11.39 -13.37 10.45
CA LEU A 95 10.86 -14.08 9.29
C LEU A 95 9.36 -14.35 9.39
N TYR A 96 8.89 -14.90 10.52
CA TYR A 96 7.45 -15.10 10.75
C TYR A 96 6.70 -13.77 10.85
N GLY A 97 7.29 -12.78 11.49
CA GLY A 97 6.73 -11.43 11.64
C GLY A 97 6.50 -10.72 10.31
N SER A 98 7.31 -11.00 9.29
CA SER A 98 7.09 -10.48 7.95
C SER A 98 5.74 -10.87 7.36
N ARG A 99 5.23 -12.09 7.67
CA ARG A 99 3.91 -12.56 7.21
C ARG A 99 2.80 -11.67 7.73
N LEU A 100 2.79 -11.43 9.03
CA LEU A 100 1.76 -10.62 9.66
C LEU A 100 1.89 -9.15 9.28
N SER A 101 3.11 -8.58 9.33
CA SER A 101 3.37 -7.18 9.01
C SER A 101 3.05 -6.84 7.55
N LEU A 102 3.40 -7.71 6.59
CA LEU A 102 3.00 -7.53 5.19
C LEU A 102 1.49 -7.71 4.99
N THR A 103 0.87 -8.69 5.65
CA THR A 103 -0.59 -8.88 5.56
C THR A 103 -1.34 -7.65 6.07
N ILE A 104 -0.87 -7.05 7.18
CA ILE A 104 -1.43 -5.82 7.74
C ILE A 104 -1.17 -4.61 6.82
N GLY A 105 -0.04 -4.56 6.15
CA GLY A 105 0.23 -3.52 5.15
C GLY A 105 -0.68 -3.65 3.93
N ILE A 106 -0.81 -4.84 3.38
CA ILE A 106 -1.47 -5.10 2.09
C ILE A 106 -3.00 -5.17 2.22
N LEU A 107 -3.54 -5.98 3.13
CA LEU A 107 -4.97 -6.26 3.19
C LEU A 107 -5.83 -5.04 3.52
N PRO A 108 -5.54 -4.23 4.56
CA PRO A 108 -6.25 -2.98 4.80
C PRO A 108 -6.12 -1.98 3.64
N SER A 109 -4.97 -1.94 2.97
CA SER A 109 -4.76 -1.07 1.81
C SER A 109 -5.65 -1.47 0.62
N ILE A 110 -5.82 -2.78 0.37
CA ILE A 110 -6.76 -3.29 -0.65
C ILE A 110 -8.20 -2.93 -0.27
N ILE A 111 -8.61 -3.16 0.98
CA ILE A 111 -9.96 -2.86 1.45
C ILE A 111 -10.24 -1.35 1.30
N SER A 112 -9.32 -0.51 1.75
CA SER A 112 -9.41 0.95 1.60
C SER A 112 -9.51 1.39 0.14
N LEU A 113 -8.74 0.73 -0.74
CA LEU A 113 -8.76 1.00 -2.17
C LEU A 113 -10.14 0.67 -2.76
N VAL A 114 -10.66 -0.52 -2.49
CA VAL A 114 -11.98 -0.97 -3.00
C VAL A 114 -13.10 -0.05 -2.50
N VAL A 115 -13.11 0.26 -1.20
CA VAL A 115 -14.11 1.16 -0.59
C VAL A 115 -13.97 2.58 -1.15
N GLY A 116 -12.75 3.08 -1.26
CA GLY A 116 -12.46 4.41 -1.80
C GLY A 116 -12.83 4.54 -3.28
N ILE A 117 -12.56 3.51 -4.10
CA ILE A 117 -12.97 3.46 -5.51
C ILE A 117 -14.50 3.54 -5.59
N PHE A 118 -15.20 2.70 -4.84
CA PHE A 118 -16.66 2.64 -4.86
C PHE A 118 -17.27 4.01 -4.53
N PHE A 119 -16.91 4.59 -3.40
CA PHE A 119 -17.45 5.89 -2.99
C PHE A 119 -16.95 7.06 -3.85
N GLY A 120 -15.70 7.03 -4.29
CA GLY A 120 -15.13 8.07 -5.16
C GLY A 120 -15.79 8.11 -6.53
N LEU A 121 -16.03 6.94 -7.15
CA LEU A 121 -16.77 6.85 -8.42
C LEU A 121 -18.20 7.36 -8.28
N LEU A 122 -18.92 6.95 -7.23
CA LEU A 122 -20.30 7.41 -6.99
C LEU A 122 -20.36 8.93 -6.79
N ALA A 123 -19.49 9.47 -5.94
CA ALA A 123 -19.42 10.90 -5.67
C ALA A 123 -19.09 11.70 -6.93
N GLY A 124 -18.03 11.32 -7.67
CA GLY A 124 -17.58 12.03 -8.86
C GLY A 124 -18.57 11.95 -10.03
N TYR A 125 -19.16 10.76 -10.24
CA TYR A 125 -20.05 10.55 -11.39
C TYR A 125 -21.42 11.19 -11.19
N PHE A 126 -22.10 10.93 -10.08
CA PHE A 126 -23.45 11.46 -9.83
C PHE A 126 -23.46 12.90 -9.37
N GLY A 127 -22.45 13.34 -8.64
CA GLY A 127 -22.36 14.73 -8.13
C GLY A 127 -23.49 15.07 -7.14
N GLY A 128 -23.78 16.37 -7.01
CA GLY A 128 -24.90 16.88 -6.23
C GLY A 128 -24.96 16.35 -4.79
N TRP A 129 -26.12 15.85 -4.36
CA TRP A 129 -26.32 15.34 -3.00
C TRP A 129 -25.48 14.10 -2.67
N VAL A 130 -25.25 13.20 -3.64
CA VAL A 130 -24.43 11.99 -3.45
C VAL A 130 -22.99 12.40 -3.13
N ASP A 131 -22.45 13.30 -3.92
CA ASP A 131 -21.11 13.86 -3.70
C ASP A 131 -21.03 14.56 -2.34
N TYR A 132 -21.99 15.42 -2.01
CA TYR A 132 -22.01 16.15 -0.75
C TYR A 132 -21.97 15.22 0.46
N VAL A 133 -22.80 14.17 0.49
CA VAL A 133 -22.86 13.24 1.64
C VAL A 133 -21.57 12.44 1.76
N ILE A 134 -21.09 11.84 0.65
CA ILE A 134 -19.89 11.01 0.67
C ILE A 134 -18.68 11.84 1.08
N MET A 135 -18.51 13.03 0.50
CA MET A 135 -17.37 13.89 0.83
C MET A 135 -17.47 14.44 2.25
N ARG A 136 -18.66 14.71 2.76
CA ARG A 136 -18.83 15.10 4.16
C ARG A 136 -18.39 14.01 5.13
N LEU A 137 -18.73 12.75 4.82
CA LEU A 137 -18.24 11.60 5.60
C LEU A 137 -16.71 11.46 5.50
N ALA A 138 -16.16 11.62 4.30
CA ALA A 138 -14.71 11.60 4.11
C ALA A 138 -14.01 12.75 4.86
N ASP A 139 -14.59 13.96 4.86
CA ASP A 139 -14.05 15.11 5.60
C ASP A 139 -14.03 14.85 7.12
N ILE A 140 -15.10 14.25 7.68
CA ILE A 140 -15.14 13.86 9.09
C ILE A 140 -14.02 12.87 9.40
N MET A 141 -13.83 11.82 8.56
CA MET A 141 -12.77 10.83 8.76
C MET A 141 -11.37 11.48 8.71
N LEU A 142 -11.15 12.38 7.77
CA LEU A 142 -9.85 13.05 7.59
C LEU A 142 -9.59 14.19 8.59
N SER A 143 -10.61 14.67 9.32
CA SER A 143 -10.44 15.68 10.37
C SER A 143 -9.85 15.10 11.66
N ILE A 144 -9.96 13.79 11.84
CA ILE A 144 -9.44 13.08 13.01
C ILE A 144 -8.06 12.51 12.65
N PRO A 145 -7.02 12.72 13.49
CA PRO A 145 -5.74 12.05 13.27
C PRO A 145 -5.90 10.53 13.16
N SER A 146 -5.40 9.95 12.07
CA SER A 146 -5.64 8.54 11.72
C SER A 146 -5.27 7.57 12.84
N LEU A 147 -4.15 7.82 13.54
CA LEU A 147 -3.71 7.00 14.67
C LEU A 147 -4.75 7.04 15.83
N LEU A 148 -5.27 8.21 16.15
CA LEU A 148 -6.29 8.33 17.21
C LEU A 148 -7.59 7.62 16.83
N LEU A 149 -8.03 7.76 15.57
CA LEU A 149 -9.21 7.06 15.08
C LEU A 149 -9.02 5.53 15.16
N ALA A 150 -7.86 5.03 14.71
CA ALA A 150 -7.54 3.61 14.80
C ALA A 150 -7.51 3.12 16.27
N MET A 151 -6.93 3.91 17.20
CA MET A 151 -6.93 3.59 18.63
C MET A 151 -8.36 3.48 19.19
N VAL A 152 -9.26 4.42 18.86
CA VAL A 152 -10.65 4.37 19.29
C VAL A 152 -11.35 3.11 18.79
N VAL A 153 -11.15 2.76 17.50
CA VAL A 153 -11.72 1.53 16.91
C VAL A 153 -11.19 0.29 17.64
N MET A 154 -9.87 0.20 17.85
CA MET A 154 -9.25 -0.94 18.55
C MET A 154 -9.70 -1.05 20.01
N TYR A 155 -9.89 0.09 20.69
CA TYR A 155 -10.36 0.11 22.08
C TYR A 155 -11.83 -0.31 22.18
N THR A 156 -12.68 0.11 21.25
CA THR A 156 -14.13 -0.19 21.27
C THR A 156 -14.46 -1.59 20.79
N LEU A 157 -13.79 -2.08 19.75
CA LEU A 157 -14.05 -3.41 19.17
C LEU A 157 -13.22 -4.52 19.83
N GLY A 158 -12.18 -4.15 20.59
CA GLY A 158 -11.23 -5.09 21.19
C GLY A 158 -9.99 -5.34 20.33
N GLN A 159 -8.94 -5.86 20.99
CA GLN A 159 -7.63 -6.06 20.39
C GLN A 159 -7.58 -7.42 19.65
N SER A 160 -7.82 -7.39 18.33
CA SER A 160 -7.67 -8.55 17.45
C SER A 160 -7.09 -8.12 16.10
N THR A 161 -6.48 -9.06 15.37
CA THR A 161 -5.96 -8.81 14.03
C THR A 161 -7.05 -8.37 13.05
N VAL A 162 -8.26 -8.91 13.17
CA VAL A 162 -9.40 -8.53 12.33
C VAL A 162 -9.82 -7.08 12.61
N ASN A 163 -9.92 -6.70 13.88
CA ASN A 163 -10.28 -5.33 14.26
C ASN A 163 -9.19 -4.33 13.85
N LEU A 164 -7.92 -4.76 13.86
CA LEU A 164 -6.81 -3.97 13.33
C LEU A 164 -6.96 -3.73 11.82
N PHE A 165 -7.36 -4.73 11.04
CA PHE A 165 -7.65 -4.55 9.61
C PHE A 165 -8.80 -3.56 9.40
N ILE A 166 -9.88 -3.67 10.17
CA ILE A 166 -11.01 -2.74 10.12
C ILE A 166 -10.55 -1.31 10.46
N ALA A 167 -9.79 -1.14 11.55
CA ALA A 167 -9.29 0.16 11.99
C ALA A 167 -8.45 0.84 10.92
N LEU A 168 -7.46 0.13 10.36
CA LEU A 168 -6.58 0.66 9.32
C LEU A 168 -7.31 0.94 8.00
N SER A 169 -8.25 0.08 7.62
CA SER A 169 -9.07 0.30 6.42
C SER A 169 -9.98 1.52 6.56
N LEU A 170 -10.59 1.69 7.73
CA LEU A 170 -11.48 2.81 8.03
C LEU A 170 -10.76 4.15 7.98
N THR A 171 -9.49 4.20 8.35
CA THR A 171 -8.71 5.45 8.36
C THR A 171 -8.23 5.88 6.97
N SER A 172 -8.12 4.97 6.00
CA SER A 172 -7.45 5.24 4.73
C SER A 172 -8.39 5.41 3.52
N TRP A 173 -9.63 4.89 3.56
CA TRP A 173 -10.54 4.92 2.40
C TRP A 173 -10.89 6.33 1.92
N ALA A 174 -10.98 7.30 2.85
CA ALA A 174 -11.43 8.65 2.54
C ALA A 174 -10.46 9.41 1.62
N SER A 175 -9.15 9.22 1.80
CA SER A 175 -8.12 9.79 0.93
C SER A 175 -8.19 9.19 -0.48
N VAL A 176 -8.38 7.88 -0.59
CA VAL A 176 -8.57 7.19 -1.88
C VAL A 176 -9.83 7.70 -2.58
N ALA A 177 -10.96 7.78 -1.85
CA ALA A 177 -12.23 8.26 -2.40
C ALA A 177 -12.11 9.68 -2.98
N ARG A 178 -11.36 10.56 -2.30
CA ARG A 178 -11.13 11.95 -2.77
C ARG A 178 -10.34 11.99 -4.07
N VAL A 179 -9.31 11.15 -4.21
CA VAL A 179 -8.52 11.09 -5.46
C VAL A 179 -9.36 10.50 -6.60
N VAL A 180 -10.05 9.39 -6.37
CA VAL A 180 -10.93 8.76 -7.38
C VAL A 180 -12.04 9.72 -7.81
N ARG A 181 -12.65 10.43 -6.87
CA ARG A 181 -13.65 11.47 -7.18
C ARG A 181 -13.08 12.55 -8.10
N SER A 182 -11.90 13.07 -7.78
CA SER A 182 -11.26 14.11 -8.60
C SER A 182 -11.03 13.64 -10.04
N GLN A 183 -10.51 12.42 -10.22
CA GLN A 183 -10.30 11.84 -11.53
C GLN A 183 -11.63 11.57 -12.25
N THR A 184 -12.64 11.04 -11.54
CA THR A 184 -13.96 10.80 -12.09
C THR A 184 -14.61 12.09 -12.60
N LEU A 185 -14.46 13.21 -11.89
CA LEU A 185 -14.96 14.52 -12.31
C LEU A 185 -14.32 14.98 -13.61
N SER A 186 -13.02 14.79 -13.79
CA SER A 186 -12.32 15.13 -15.03
C SER A 186 -12.72 14.20 -16.18
N LEU A 187 -12.72 12.88 -15.94
CA LEU A 187 -12.96 11.89 -16.97
C LEU A 187 -14.41 11.85 -17.47
N LYS A 188 -15.39 12.18 -16.62
CA LYS A 188 -16.81 12.15 -17.03
C LYS A 188 -17.18 13.20 -18.06
N GLU A 189 -16.35 14.23 -18.23
CA GLU A 189 -16.53 15.32 -19.21
C GLU A 189 -15.75 15.07 -20.51
N SER A 190 -15.06 13.92 -20.62
CA SER A 190 -14.33 13.56 -21.84
C SER A 190 -15.28 13.14 -22.98
N GLU A 191 -14.87 13.40 -24.23
CA GLU A 191 -15.66 13.15 -25.44
C GLU A 191 -16.09 11.67 -25.57
N TYR A 192 -15.25 10.72 -25.20
CA TYR A 192 -15.57 9.30 -25.27
C TYR A 192 -16.63 8.87 -24.26
N VAL A 193 -16.68 9.51 -23.08
CA VAL A 193 -17.74 9.28 -22.06
C VAL A 193 -19.05 9.90 -22.52
N GLU A 194 -19.01 11.09 -23.12
CA GLU A 194 -20.18 11.75 -23.68
C GLU A 194 -20.76 10.95 -24.86
N ALA A 195 -19.92 10.45 -25.76
CA ALA A 195 -20.31 9.55 -26.83
C ALA A 195 -20.98 8.27 -26.30
N ALA A 196 -20.37 7.61 -25.30
CA ALA A 196 -20.97 6.43 -24.66
C ALA A 196 -22.33 6.71 -24.04
N ARG A 197 -22.51 7.90 -23.44
CA ARG A 197 -23.80 8.35 -22.86
C ARG A 197 -24.84 8.58 -23.97
N SER A 198 -24.45 9.20 -25.07
CA SER A 198 -25.33 9.52 -26.20
C SER A 198 -25.88 8.27 -26.91
N ILE A 199 -25.13 7.17 -26.94
CA ILE A 199 -25.58 5.88 -27.48
C ILE A 199 -26.30 5.01 -26.42
N GLY A 200 -26.60 5.56 -25.24
CA GLY A 200 -27.43 4.90 -24.22
C GLY A 200 -26.72 3.88 -23.34
N VAL A 201 -25.38 3.93 -23.20
CA VAL A 201 -24.66 3.06 -22.27
C VAL A 201 -25.08 3.40 -20.81
N SER A 202 -25.38 2.37 -20.01
CA SER A 202 -25.80 2.57 -18.63
C SER A 202 -24.69 3.17 -17.75
N ASN A 203 -25.07 4.00 -16.76
CA ASN A 203 -24.14 4.68 -15.87
C ASN A 203 -23.13 3.75 -15.19
N GLY A 204 -23.57 2.56 -14.75
CA GLY A 204 -22.67 1.57 -14.15
C GLY A 204 -21.60 1.05 -15.14
N LYS A 205 -22.00 0.82 -16.41
CA LYS A 205 -21.03 0.43 -17.45
C LYS A 205 -20.04 1.58 -17.77
N ILE A 206 -20.51 2.83 -17.79
CA ILE A 206 -19.65 3.99 -17.99
C ILE A 206 -18.63 4.06 -16.87
N MET A 207 -19.05 4.00 -15.62
CA MET A 207 -18.13 4.05 -14.47
C MET A 207 -17.09 2.92 -14.50
N LEU A 208 -17.53 1.66 -14.72
CA LEU A 208 -16.65 0.49 -14.63
C LEU A 208 -15.81 0.23 -15.88
N LYS A 209 -16.30 0.58 -17.09
CA LYS A 209 -15.60 0.25 -18.35
C LYS A 209 -14.93 1.45 -19.01
N HIS A 210 -15.34 2.67 -18.68
CA HIS A 210 -14.78 3.87 -19.33
C HIS A 210 -14.04 4.77 -18.35
N ILE A 211 -14.48 4.90 -17.09
CA ILE A 211 -13.82 5.77 -16.11
C ILE A 211 -12.80 5.00 -15.29
N LEU A 212 -13.19 3.91 -14.63
CA LEU A 212 -12.32 3.16 -13.72
C LEU A 212 -11.01 2.68 -14.36
N PRO A 213 -10.97 2.15 -15.60
CA PRO A 213 -9.71 1.72 -16.22
C PRO A 213 -8.70 2.87 -16.37
N ASN A 214 -9.18 4.08 -16.64
CA ASN A 214 -8.33 5.27 -16.73
C ASN A 214 -7.84 5.79 -15.36
N CYS A 215 -8.46 5.35 -14.26
CA CYS A 215 -8.00 5.62 -12.90
C CYS A 215 -6.93 4.62 -12.42
N ILE A 216 -6.81 3.42 -13.05
CA ILE A 216 -5.93 2.34 -12.58
C ILE A 216 -4.48 2.79 -12.37
N PRO A 217 -3.84 3.55 -13.26
CA PRO A 217 -2.47 4.00 -13.04
C PRO A 217 -2.28 4.72 -11.70
N SER A 218 -3.12 5.69 -11.42
CA SER A 218 -3.07 6.43 -10.15
C SER A 218 -3.45 5.57 -8.93
N LEU A 219 -4.34 4.58 -9.12
CA LEU A 219 -4.73 3.65 -8.06
C LEU A 219 -3.59 2.71 -7.67
N ILE A 220 -2.78 2.27 -8.63
CA ILE A 220 -1.58 1.46 -8.38
C ILE A 220 -0.58 2.26 -7.52
N VAL A 221 -0.33 3.52 -7.88
CA VAL A 221 0.54 4.41 -7.10
C VAL A 221 0.00 4.61 -5.69
N LEU A 222 -1.29 4.92 -5.55
CA LEU A 222 -1.93 5.08 -4.23
C LEU A 222 -1.82 3.81 -3.39
N PHE A 223 -2.02 2.64 -3.98
CA PHE A 223 -1.86 1.37 -3.28
C PHE A 223 -0.45 1.20 -2.74
N THR A 224 0.57 1.40 -3.58
CA THR A 224 1.97 1.24 -3.18
C THR A 224 2.39 2.21 -2.08
N LEU A 225 1.82 3.42 -2.03
CA LEU A 225 2.09 4.40 -0.97
C LEU A 225 1.25 4.16 0.31
N ASN A 226 0.09 3.49 0.21
CA ASN A 226 -0.73 3.16 1.36
C ASN A 226 -0.15 1.98 2.18
N VAL A 227 0.50 1.02 1.54
CA VAL A 227 1.09 -0.15 2.23
C VAL A 227 2.09 0.25 3.31
N PRO A 228 3.14 1.07 3.05
CA PRO A 228 4.04 1.55 4.09
C PRO A 228 3.35 2.35 5.19
N SER A 229 2.34 3.15 4.84
CA SER A 229 1.56 3.91 5.82
C SER A 229 0.79 2.98 6.78
N ALA A 230 0.23 1.88 6.26
CA ALA A 230 -0.47 0.88 7.07
C ALA A 230 0.50 0.11 7.98
N ILE A 231 1.69 -0.28 7.49
CA ILE A 231 2.74 -0.93 8.30
C ILE A 231 3.20 -0.02 9.44
N LEU A 232 3.45 1.26 9.17
CA LEU A 232 3.86 2.23 10.19
C LEU A 232 2.76 2.48 11.21
N SER A 233 1.49 2.55 10.78
CA SER A 233 0.34 2.71 11.67
C SER A 233 0.15 1.49 12.58
N GLU A 234 0.27 0.28 12.02
CA GLU A 234 0.27 -0.96 12.83
C GLU A 234 1.41 -0.96 13.84
N SER A 235 2.63 -0.66 13.38
CA SER A 235 3.80 -0.66 14.25
C SER A 235 3.65 0.34 15.39
N SER A 236 3.04 1.51 15.12
CA SER A 236 2.73 2.52 16.13
C SER A 236 1.68 2.02 17.14
N LEU A 237 0.59 1.40 16.65
CA LEU A 237 -0.44 0.80 17.51
C LEU A 237 0.11 -0.36 18.34
N SER A 238 0.94 -1.22 17.76
CA SER A 238 1.59 -2.33 18.44
C SER A 238 2.60 -1.83 19.48
N PHE A 239 3.39 -0.79 19.17
CA PHE A 239 4.30 -0.13 20.12
C PHE A 239 3.55 0.44 21.34
N LEU A 240 2.34 0.97 21.12
CA LEU A 240 1.46 1.45 22.19
C LEU A 240 0.73 0.31 22.94
N GLY A 241 0.90 -0.95 22.50
CA GLY A 241 0.29 -2.12 23.14
C GLY A 241 -1.16 -2.38 22.71
N ILE A 242 -1.66 -1.71 21.67
CA ILE A 242 -3.06 -1.80 21.20
C ILE A 242 -3.15 -2.52 19.82
N GLY A 243 -2.02 -2.81 19.18
CA GLY A 243 -1.95 -3.47 17.88
C GLY A 243 -2.04 -4.98 17.94
N ALA A 244 -1.14 -5.67 17.24
CA ALA A 244 -1.02 -7.12 17.25
C ALA A 244 -0.74 -7.65 18.67
N GLN A 245 -1.33 -8.82 19.00
CA GLN A 245 -1.22 -9.42 20.32
C GLN A 245 -0.43 -10.73 20.28
N PRO A 246 0.32 -11.07 21.36
CA PRO A 246 0.94 -12.39 21.50
C PRO A 246 -0.10 -13.53 21.36
N PRO A 247 0.28 -14.74 20.86
CA PRO A 247 1.64 -15.19 20.55
C PRO A 247 2.18 -14.75 19.19
N ALA A 248 1.37 -14.06 18.35
CA ALA A 248 1.76 -13.66 17.01
C ALA A 248 3.05 -12.81 17.03
N ALA A 249 3.85 -12.95 15.98
CA ALA A 249 4.96 -12.05 15.73
C ALA A 249 4.53 -11.01 14.69
N SER A 250 4.58 -9.71 15.04
CA SER A 250 4.69 -8.61 14.09
C SER A 250 5.92 -7.80 14.44
N TRP A 251 6.49 -7.11 13.45
CA TRP A 251 7.69 -6.30 13.73
C TRP A 251 7.40 -5.20 14.77
N GLY A 252 6.21 -4.56 14.70
CA GLY A 252 5.80 -3.55 15.69
C GLY A 252 5.63 -4.12 17.10
N LEU A 253 5.08 -5.33 17.25
CA LEU A 253 4.98 -6.01 18.53
C LEU A 253 6.36 -6.39 19.10
N MET A 254 7.29 -6.83 18.23
CA MET A 254 8.67 -7.12 18.63
C MET A 254 9.37 -5.86 19.18
N VAL A 255 9.18 -4.71 18.52
CA VAL A 255 9.68 -3.42 19.04
C VAL A 255 9.07 -3.08 20.40
N ASN A 256 7.75 -3.28 20.58
CA ASN A 256 7.10 -3.06 21.86
C ASN A 256 7.68 -3.94 22.99
N GLN A 257 7.86 -5.23 22.74
CA GLN A 257 8.42 -6.18 23.71
C GLN A 257 9.87 -5.85 24.07
N SER A 258 10.63 -5.29 23.12
CA SER A 258 12.04 -4.93 23.31
C SER A 258 12.27 -3.60 24.02
N LYS A 259 11.25 -2.74 24.17
CA LYS A 259 11.41 -1.36 24.68
C LYS A 259 12.06 -1.27 26.07
N GLN A 260 11.80 -2.22 26.96
CA GLN A 260 12.39 -2.26 28.30
C GLN A 260 13.87 -2.64 28.27
N PHE A 261 14.37 -3.21 27.18
CA PHE A 261 15.75 -3.67 27.01
C PHE A 261 16.59 -2.73 26.12
N LEU A 262 16.09 -1.56 25.74
CA LEU A 262 16.76 -0.64 24.82
C LEU A 262 18.17 -0.24 25.26
N PHE A 263 18.42 -0.13 26.58
CA PHE A 263 19.72 0.25 27.11
C PHE A 263 20.65 -0.94 27.38
N THR A 264 20.12 -2.14 27.55
CA THR A 264 20.90 -3.34 27.86
C THR A 264 21.12 -4.23 26.64
N GLN A 265 20.13 -4.29 25.76
CA GLN A 265 20.07 -5.19 24.60
C GLN A 265 19.45 -4.45 23.38
N PRO A 266 20.09 -3.39 22.87
CA PRO A 266 19.47 -2.51 21.85
C PRO A 266 19.15 -3.21 20.54
N TRP A 267 19.87 -4.28 20.18
CA TRP A 267 19.62 -5.04 18.94
C TRP A 267 18.22 -5.63 18.88
N LEU A 268 17.63 -6.05 20.01
CA LEU A 268 16.26 -6.60 20.05
C LEU A 268 15.20 -5.64 19.47
N ALA A 269 15.41 -4.33 19.60
CA ALA A 269 14.54 -3.31 19.01
C ALA A 269 15.03 -2.87 17.63
N LEU A 270 16.35 -2.78 17.41
CA LEU A 270 16.93 -2.32 16.15
C LEU A 270 16.63 -3.24 14.98
N GLU A 271 16.68 -4.55 15.19
CA GLU A 271 16.48 -5.55 14.14
C GLU A 271 15.08 -5.48 13.52
N PRO A 272 13.97 -5.53 14.29
CA PRO A 272 12.65 -5.34 13.71
C PRO A 272 12.42 -3.92 13.17
N CYS A 273 13.03 -2.88 13.74
CA CYS A 273 12.98 -1.53 13.19
C CYS A 273 13.65 -1.45 11.82
N ILE A 274 14.79 -2.13 11.63
CA ILE A 274 15.48 -2.20 10.34
C ILE A 274 14.62 -2.94 9.31
N ALA A 275 13.95 -4.03 9.72
CA ALA A 275 13.02 -4.75 8.83
C ALA A 275 11.87 -3.85 8.37
N ILE A 276 11.25 -3.09 9.28
CA ILE A 276 10.21 -2.09 8.95
C ILE A 276 10.78 -1.05 7.99
N MET A 277 11.94 -0.46 8.31
CA MET A 277 12.57 0.58 7.50
C MET A 277 12.84 0.11 6.07
N ILE A 278 13.39 -1.08 5.90
CA ILE A 278 13.70 -1.66 4.58
C ILE A 278 12.43 -1.78 3.74
N VAL A 279 11.38 -2.34 4.31
CA VAL A 279 10.12 -2.56 3.58
C VAL A 279 9.41 -1.25 3.27
N VAL A 280 9.35 -0.32 4.22
CA VAL A 280 8.75 1.01 4.04
C VAL A 280 9.47 1.78 2.94
N LEU A 281 10.81 1.82 2.95
CA LEU A 281 11.59 2.48 1.90
C LEU A 281 11.40 1.80 0.55
N ALA A 282 11.39 0.48 0.51
CA ALA A 282 11.19 -0.27 -0.73
C ALA A 282 9.82 0.05 -1.37
N PHE A 283 8.74 0.06 -0.60
CA PHE A 283 7.42 0.42 -1.13
C PHE A 283 7.34 1.89 -1.56
N ASN A 284 7.95 2.82 -0.85
CA ASN A 284 7.98 4.23 -1.24
C ASN A 284 8.75 4.42 -2.56
N PHE A 285 9.97 3.88 -2.69
CA PHE A 285 10.72 4.00 -3.94
C PHE A 285 10.06 3.29 -5.12
N LEU A 286 9.36 2.16 -4.86
CA LEU A 286 8.56 1.52 -5.90
C LEU A 286 7.37 2.41 -6.31
N GLY A 287 6.67 3.00 -5.34
CA GLY A 287 5.54 3.90 -5.59
C GLY A 287 5.95 5.14 -6.38
N ASP A 288 7.06 5.77 -6.02
CA ASP A 288 7.60 6.93 -6.74
C ASP A 288 8.00 6.55 -8.18
N GLY A 289 8.69 5.42 -8.37
CA GLY A 289 9.05 4.96 -9.71
C GLY A 289 7.86 4.56 -10.57
N LEU A 290 6.80 4.00 -9.98
CA LEU A 290 5.55 3.75 -10.69
C LEU A 290 4.84 5.05 -11.06
N ARG A 291 4.85 6.05 -10.20
CA ARG A 291 4.29 7.37 -10.47
C ARG A 291 4.98 8.03 -11.66
N ASP A 292 6.33 8.02 -11.70
CA ASP A 292 7.11 8.63 -12.79
C ASP A 292 6.78 8.01 -14.16
N VAL A 293 6.55 6.70 -14.21
CA VAL A 293 6.28 5.99 -15.48
C VAL A 293 4.81 6.04 -15.88
N LEU A 294 3.90 6.07 -14.91
CA LEU A 294 2.45 6.08 -15.14
C LEU A 294 1.87 7.48 -15.33
N ASP A 295 2.65 8.55 -15.06
CA ASP A 295 2.21 9.94 -15.25
C ASP A 295 2.25 10.30 -16.75
N PRO A 296 1.11 10.59 -17.38
CA PRO A 296 1.04 10.92 -18.80
C PRO A 296 1.78 12.21 -19.17
N TYR A 297 1.95 13.13 -18.21
CA TYR A 297 2.58 14.44 -18.45
C TYR A 297 4.11 14.37 -18.57
N MET A 298 4.74 13.31 -18.07
CA MET A 298 6.19 13.10 -18.17
C MET A 298 6.63 12.51 -19.54
N LYS A 299 5.68 12.10 -20.41
CA LYS A 299 5.99 11.55 -21.74
C LYS A 299 6.50 12.60 -22.74
N ASN A 300 6.38 13.90 -22.45
CA ASN A 300 6.68 15.00 -23.38
C ASN A 300 7.92 15.83 -22.99
N GLN A 301 8.76 15.34 -22.08
CA GLN A 301 10.09 15.89 -21.79
C GLN A 301 11.20 14.89 -22.16
#